data_d92d54ea775e6b43b1c87de71fc5e3fb
#
_entry.id   d92d54ea775e6b43b1c87de71fc5e3fb
#
_cell.length_a   1.000
_cell.length_b   1.000
_cell.length_c   1.000
_cell.angle_alpha   90.00
_cell.angle_beta   90.00
_cell.angle_gamma   90.00
#
_symmetry.space_group_name_H-M   'P 1'
#
loop_
_entity.id
_entity.type
_entity.pdbx_description
1 polymer ?
#
loop_
_entity_poly.entity_id
_entity_poly.type
_entity_poly.pdbx_seq_one_letter_code
_entity_poly.pdbx_strand_id
1 'polypeptide(L)'
;MMTIQEIKTIQISDFLANKGYEPVSKKGSKWWYLSPLHSERTASFKVDQTKNLWYDFGLGKGGNILDLAMELYHTESISEVLHLMSQTAIIPIQQRTAIKPEEKSSFEVIEVKVLEHPALLKYLSSRGISSTVAKSQCVEIHYKVSGKNYFAIGFK
;
A
#
# COMPACT_ATOMS: atom_id res chain seq x y z
N MET A 1 4.82 16.54 29.56
CA MET A 1 4.18 16.91 28.29
C MET A 1 5.27 16.91 27.23
N MET A 2 5.10 16.17 26.15
CA MET A 2 6.09 16.11 25.07
C MET A 2 6.20 17.46 24.36
N THR A 3 7.39 17.84 23.96
CA THR A 3 7.63 19.03 23.15
C THR A 3 7.52 18.72 21.66
N ILE A 4 7.35 19.74 20.83
CA ILE A 4 7.34 19.61 19.36
C ILE A 4 8.65 18.94 18.86
N GLN A 5 9.78 19.30 19.48
CA GLN A 5 11.08 18.74 19.10
C GLN A 5 11.17 17.24 19.38
N GLU A 6 10.71 16.80 20.54
CA GLU A 6 10.69 15.38 20.90
C GLU A 6 9.79 14.58 19.96
N ILE A 7 8.60 15.10 19.60
CA ILE A 7 7.72 14.42 18.65
C ILE A 7 8.36 14.29 17.26
N LYS A 8 9.06 15.31 16.79
CA LYS A 8 9.74 15.27 15.48
C LYS A 8 10.86 14.22 15.41
N THR A 9 11.39 13.76 16.55
CA THR A 9 12.38 12.67 16.59
C THR A 9 11.77 11.28 16.45
N ILE A 10 10.48 11.14 16.69
CA ILE A 10 9.76 9.86 16.57
C ILE A 10 9.72 9.44 15.09
N GLN A 11 10.10 8.20 14.80
CA GLN A 11 9.97 7.66 13.46
C GLN A 11 8.49 7.44 13.12
N ILE A 12 8.08 7.90 11.93
CA ILE A 12 6.70 7.70 11.44
C ILE A 12 6.34 6.23 11.37
N SER A 13 7.30 5.36 11.00
CA SER A 13 7.10 3.91 11.01
C SER A 13 6.76 3.35 12.40
N ASP A 14 7.41 3.85 13.45
CA ASP A 14 7.16 3.39 14.81
C ASP A 14 5.80 3.90 15.32
N PHE A 15 5.47 5.14 14.97
CA PHE A 15 4.16 5.72 15.27
C PHE A 15 3.03 4.94 14.60
N LEU A 16 3.18 4.58 13.31
CA LEU A 16 2.21 3.76 12.57
C LEU A 16 2.09 2.35 13.15
N ALA A 17 3.22 1.70 13.47
CA ALA A 17 3.24 0.37 14.05
C ALA A 17 2.53 0.33 15.42
N ASN A 18 2.71 1.36 16.26
CA ASN A 18 2.00 1.49 17.54
C ASN A 18 0.48 1.63 17.36
N LYS A 19 0.03 2.13 16.21
CA LYS A 19 -1.38 2.22 15.86
C LYS A 19 -1.90 0.99 15.11
N GLY A 20 -1.05 -0.02 14.87
CA GLY A 20 -1.41 -1.27 14.21
C GLY A 20 -1.28 -1.25 12.69
N TYR A 21 -0.69 -0.20 12.10
CA TYR A 21 -0.43 -0.14 10.68
C TYR A 21 0.94 -0.75 10.35
N GLU A 22 0.94 -1.79 9.53
CA GLU A 22 2.16 -2.45 9.06
C GLU A 22 2.44 -2.14 7.59
N PRO A 23 3.71 -2.04 7.18
CA PRO A 23 4.03 -1.78 5.79
C PRO A 23 3.75 -2.99 4.91
N VAL A 24 3.02 -2.76 3.81
CA VAL A 24 2.75 -3.76 2.76
C VAL A 24 4.01 -4.08 1.95
N SER A 25 4.90 -3.10 1.76
CA SER A 25 6.13 -3.25 1.00
C SER A 25 7.22 -2.33 1.52
N LYS A 26 8.47 -2.83 1.51
CA LYS A 26 9.68 -2.09 1.90
C LYS A 26 10.68 -2.10 0.75
N LYS A 27 11.02 -0.91 0.22
CA LYS A 27 12.00 -0.74 -0.86
C LYS A 27 13.10 0.23 -0.39
N GLY A 28 14.17 -0.30 0.17
CA GLY A 28 15.22 0.49 0.83
C GLY A 28 14.63 1.35 1.96
N SER A 29 14.88 2.66 1.93
CA SER A 29 14.34 3.61 2.91
C SER A 29 12.87 3.99 2.68
N LYS A 30 12.24 3.49 1.62
CA LYS A 30 10.85 3.84 1.26
C LYS A 30 9.92 2.68 1.59
N TRP A 31 9.05 2.90 2.58
CA TRP A 31 8.08 1.92 3.02
C TRP A 31 6.68 2.33 2.58
N TRP A 32 5.91 1.36 2.08
CA TRP A 32 4.58 1.56 1.56
C TRP A 32 3.55 0.90 2.44
N TYR A 33 2.48 1.62 2.73
CA TYR A 33 1.38 1.20 3.59
C TYR A 33 0.05 1.35 2.85
N LEU A 34 -0.97 0.62 3.27
CA LEU A 34 -2.34 1.06 3.04
C LEU A 34 -2.55 2.34 3.84
N SER A 35 -3.24 3.32 3.25
CA SER A 35 -3.40 4.61 3.90
C SER A 35 -4.07 4.48 5.27
N PRO A 36 -3.51 5.11 6.32
CA PRO A 36 -4.18 5.24 7.60
C PRO A 36 -5.27 6.32 7.61
N LEU A 37 -5.36 7.13 6.52
CA LEU A 37 -6.23 8.30 6.44
C LEU A 37 -7.51 8.03 5.64
N HIS A 38 -7.52 6.99 4.80
CA HIS A 38 -8.68 6.58 4.02
C HIS A 38 -8.64 5.09 3.70
N SER A 39 -9.80 4.55 3.32
CA SER A 39 -9.90 3.13 2.94
C SER A 39 -9.44 2.92 1.50
N GLU A 40 -8.52 1.97 1.30
CA GLU A 40 -7.99 1.61 -0.02
C GLU A 40 -7.62 0.13 -0.10
N ARG A 41 -7.46 -0.40 -1.31
CA ARG A 41 -7.04 -1.79 -1.56
C ARG A 41 -5.60 -1.91 -2.04
N THR A 42 -5.03 -0.82 -2.50
CA THR A 42 -3.66 -0.76 -3.05
C THR A 42 -2.88 0.27 -2.26
N ALA A 43 -1.72 -0.12 -1.75
CA ALA A 43 -0.90 0.76 -0.93
C ALA A 43 -0.50 2.04 -1.67
N SER A 44 -0.99 3.19 -1.21
CA SER A 44 -0.68 4.51 -1.74
C SER A 44 0.01 5.45 -0.73
N PHE A 45 0.10 5.04 0.52
CA PHE A 45 0.78 5.81 1.56
C PHE A 45 2.25 5.41 1.66
N LYS A 46 3.15 6.36 1.42
CA LYS A 46 4.61 6.14 1.42
C LYS A 46 5.27 6.88 2.59
N VAL A 47 6.15 6.20 3.31
CA VAL A 47 7.03 6.79 4.33
C VAL A 47 8.49 6.70 3.86
N ASP A 48 9.19 7.82 3.88
CA ASP A 48 10.63 7.89 3.66
C ASP A 48 11.34 7.88 5.02
N GLN A 49 11.95 6.74 5.35
CA GLN A 49 12.61 6.52 6.65
C GLN A 49 13.83 7.43 6.89
N THR A 50 14.52 7.82 5.82
CA THR A 50 15.72 8.70 5.93
C THR A 50 15.32 10.13 6.25
N LYS A 51 14.24 10.60 5.62
CA LYS A 51 13.75 11.97 5.79
C LYS A 51 12.74 12.10 6.93
N ASN A 52 12.22 10.98 7.40
CA ASN A 52 11.08 10.89 8.34
C ASN A 52 9.88 11.71 7.86
N LEU A 53 9.51 11.53 6.58
CA LEU A 53 8.39 12.19 5.92
C LEU A 53 7.46 11.16 5.30
N TRP A 54 6.19 11.50 5.23
CA TRP A 54 5.17 10.70 4.55
C TRP A 54 4.56 11.44 3.37
N TYR A 55 3.99 10.67 2.45
CA TYR A 55 3.17 11.18 1.36
C TYR A 55 2.10 10.15 1.00
N ASP A 56 0.85 10.60 0.96
CA ASP A 56 -0.31 9.82 0.52
C ASP A 56 -0.68 10.22 -0.92
N PHE A 57 -0.47 9.29 -1.85
CA PHE A 57 -0.76 9.52 -3.27
C PHE A 57 -2.27 9.50 -3.56
N GLY A 58 -3.08 8.85 -2.73
CA GLY A 58 -4.53 8.83 -2.85
C GLY A 58 -5.16 10.18 -2.54
N LEU A 59 -4.67 10.85 -1.48
CA LEU A 59 -5.15 12.16 -1.05
C LEU A 59 -4.35 13.34 -1.64
N GLY A 60 -3.15 13.09 -2.20
CA GLY A 60 -2.25 14.15 -2.65
C GLY A 60 -1.67 14.98 -1.51
N LYS A 61 -1.62 14.44 -0.28
CA LYS A 61 -1.13 15.11 0.93
C LYS A 61 0.15 14.47 1.44
N GLY A 62 0.96 15.24 2.18
CA GLY A 62 2.18 14.73 2.81
C GLY A 62 2.70 15.68 3.87
N GLY A 63 3.69 15.21 4.64
CA GLY A 63 4.26 16.03 5.70
C GLY A 63 5.18 15.24 6.64
N ASN A 64 5.38 15.77 7.82
CA ASN A 64 6.11 15.18 8.93
C ASN A 64 5.16 14.46 9.89
N ILE A 65 5.66 13.97 11.02
CA ILE A 65 4.87 13.23 12.00
C ILE A 65 3.76 14.07 12.65
N LEU A 66 3.95 15.38 12.82
CA LEU A 66 2.90 16.26 13.38
C LEU A 66 1.74 16.40 12.38
N ASP A 67 2.06 16.60 11.09
CA ASP A 67 1.04 16.67 10.03
C ASP A 67 0.25 15.37 9.96
N LEU A 68 0.92 14.20 10.08
CA LEU A 68 0.25 12.90 10.12
C LEU A 68 -0.64 12.76 11.36
N ALA A 69 -0.17 13.18 12.51
CA ALA A 69 -0.94 13.09 13.75
C ALA A 69 -2.18 14.02 13.71
N MET A 70 -2.04 15.22 13.15
CA MET A 70 -3.17 16.14 12.95
C MET A 70 -4.26 15.50 12.06
N GLU A 71 -3.88 14.90 10.94
CA GLU A 71 -4.82 14.18 10.06
C GLU A 71 -5.47 12.98 10.77
N LEU A 72 -4.69 12.15 11.49
CA LEU A 72 -5.21 10.96 12.19
C LEU A 72 -6.11 11.28 13.39
N TYR A 73 -5.85 12.37 14.09
CA TYR A 73 -6.66 12.79 15.24
C TYR A 73 -7.76 13.78 14.85
N HIS A 74 -7.85 14.15 13.57
CA HIS A 74 -8.82 15.13 13.05
C HIS A 74 -8.81 16.44 13.81
N THR A 75 -7.62 16.98 14.09
CA THR A 75 -7.43 18.24 14.81
C THR A 75 -6.42 19.14 14.10
N GLU A 76 -6.65 20.44 14.16
CA GLU A 76 -5.70 21.46 13.71
C GLU A 76 -4.86 22.04 14.87
N SER A 77 -5.13 21.58 16.09
CA SER A 77 -4.44 22.07 17.29
C SER A 77 -3.20 21.27 17.61
N ILE A 78 -2.03 21.90 17.46
CA ILE A 78 -0.75 21.29 17.84
C ILE A 78 -0.74 20.92 19.34
N SER A 79 -1.33 21.72 20.21
CA SER A 79 -1.41 21.45 21.65
C SER A 79 -2.20 20.16 21.94
N GLU A 80 -3.26 19.92 21.19
CA GLU A 80 -4.08 18.69 21.31
C GLU A 80 -3.31 17.46 20.81
N VAL A 81 -2.59 17.60 19.68
CA VAL A 81 -1.71 16.53 19.17
C VAL A 81 -0.65 16.17 20.21
N LEU A 82 0.03 17.18 20.81
CA LEU A 82 1.03 16.96 21.86
C LEU A 82 0.45 16.21 23.05
N HIS A 83 -0.76 16.58 23.46
CA HIS A 83 -1.46 15.93 24.56
C HIS A 83 -1.82 14.48 24.23
N LEU A 84 -2.42 14.22 23.08
CA LEU A 84 -2.81 12.87 22.62
C LEU A 84 -1.60 11.96 22.40
N MET A 85 -0.52 12.47 21.83
CA MET A 85 0.70 11.72 21.64
C MET A 85 1.42 11.41 22.96
N SER A 86 1.35 12.31 23.96
CA SER A 86 1.92 12.05 25.28
C SER A 86 1.17 11.00 26.08
N GLN A 87 -0.13 10.84 25.84
CA GLN A 87 -0.94 9.78 26.47
C GLN A 87 -0.73 8.41 25.82
N THR A 88 -0.39 8.40 24.54
CA THR A 88 -0.04 7.16 23.85
C THR A 88 1.40 6.84 24.23
N ALA A 89 1.59 6.12 25.35
CA ALA A 89 2.90 5.62 25.72
C ALA A 89 3.48 4.89 24.50
N ILE A 90 4.53 5.45 23.91
CA ILE A 90 5.34 4.74 22.91
C ILE A 90 6.05 3.67 23.73
N ILE A 91 5.41 2.52 23.89
CA ILE A 91 6.05 1.33 24.40
C ILE A 91 7.11 0.98 23.36
N PRO A 92 8.43 1.07 23.68
CA PRO A 92 9.45 0.57 22.77
C PRO A 92 9.05 -0.86 22.45
N ILE A 93 8.93 -1.17 21.18
CA ILE A 93 8.59 -2.52 20.73
C ILE A 93 9.77 -3.41 21.06
N GLN A 94 9.85 -3.86 22.32
CA GLN A 94 10.61 -5.04 22.65
C GLN A 94 9.81 -6.23 22.14
N GLN A 95 10.26 -6.73 21.00
CA GLN A 95 9.95 -8.06 20.48
C GLN A 95 8.47 -8.45 20.51
N ARG A 96 7.68 -7.88 19.59
CA ARG A 96 6.54 -8.64 19.11
C ARG A 96 7.11 -9.78 18.26
N THR A 97 6.96 -11.00 18.79
CA THR A 97 7.16 -12.24 18.04
C THR A 97 6.58 -12.08 16.65
N ALA A 98 7.44 -12.32 15.66
CA ALA A 98 7.11 -12.26 14.26
C ALA A 98 5.74 -12.93 14.00
N ILE A 99 4.74 -12.14 13.67
CA ILE A 99 3.57 -12.64 12.95
C ILE A 99 4.15 -13.15 11.65
N LYS A 100 4.01 -14.47 11.47
CA LYS A 100 4.42 -15.24 10.30
C LYS A 100 4.12 -14.40 9.06
N PRO A 101 5.09 -14.15 8.16
CA PRO A 101 4.81 -13.45 6.92
C PRO A 101 3.69 -14.21 6.24
N GLU A 102 2.58 -13.54 5.92
CA GLU A 102 1.62 -14.11 4.97
C GLU A 102 2.45 -14.55 3.76
N GLU A 103 2.33 -15.82 3.43
CA GLU A 103 2.99 -16.42 2.28
C GLU A 103 2.80 -15.48 1.11
N LYS A 104 3.92 -15.06 0.50
CA LYS A 104 3.90 -14.34 -0.77
C LYS A 104 2.92 -15.10 -1.64
N SER A 105 1.80 -14.46 -2.02
CA SER A 105 0.86 -15.07 -2.94
C SER A 105 1.68 -15.56 -4.13
N SER A 106 1.83 -16.87 -4.24
CA SER A 106 2.61 -17.48 -5.32
C SER A 106 1.87 -17.19 -6.61
N PHE A 107 2.38 -16.22 -7.37
CA PHE A 107 1.94 -15.97 -8.73
C PHE A 107 2.70 -16.93 -9.62
N GLU A 108 1.98 -17.82 -10.27
CA GLU A 108 2.53 -18.81 -11.19
C GLU A 108 1.82 -18.71 -12.53
N VAL A 109 2.55 -18.43 -13.59
CA VAL A 109 2.00 -18.51 -14.95
C VAL A 109 1.94 -19.97 -15.34
N ILE A 110 0.72 -20.47 -15.60
CA ILE A 110 0.47 -21.85 -15.96
C ILE A 110 0.67 -22.05 -17.46
N GLU A 111 0.09 -21.14 -18.26
CA GLU A 111 0.07 -21.27 -19.71
C GLU A 111 -0.09 -19.89 -20.38
N VAL A 112 0.58 -19.73 -21.53
CA VAL A 112 0.40 -18.59 -22.43
C VAL A 112 0.01 -19.15 -23.80
N LYS A 113 -1.15 -18.75 -24.30
CA LYS A 113 -1.67 -19.26 -25.58
C LYS A 113 -2.29 -18.16 -26.45
N VAL A 114 -2.69 -18.52 -27.65
CA VAL A 114 -3.40 -17.61 -28.55
C VAL A 114 -4.69 -17.14 -27.91
N LEU A 115 -5.01 -15.86 -28.05
CA LEU A 115 -6.21 -15.25 -27.48
C LEU A 115 -7.47 -15.76 -28.17
N GLU A 116 -8.21 -16.66 -27.51
CA GLU A 116 -9.44 -17.28 -28.05
C GLU A 116 -10.60 -17.23 -27.06
N HIS A 117 -10.35 -16.95 -25.80
CA HIS A 117 -11.38 -16.97 -24.75
C HIS A 117 -12.50 -15.95 -25.04
N PRO A 118 -13.77 -16.39 -25.15
CA PRO A 118 -14.87 -15.52 -25.57
C PRO A 118 -15.08 -14.28 -24.70
N ALA A 119 -14.90 -14.40 -23.38
CA ALA A 119 -15.03 -13.28 -22.44
C ALA A 119 -13.97 -12.22 -22.67
N LEU A 120 -12.72 -12.61 -22.95
CA LEU A 120 -11.63 -11.68 -23.23
C LEU A 120 -11.82 -10.97 -24.59
N LEU A 121 -12.24 -11.70 -25.61
CA LEU A 121 -12.57 -11.12 -26.91
C LEU A 121 -13.76 -10.14 -26.82
N LYS A 122 -14.80 -10.49 -26.06
CA LYS A 122 -15.94 -9.60 -25.80
C LYS A 122 -15.51 -8.35 -25.05
N TYR A 123 -14.64 -8.47 -24.06
CA TYR A 123 -14.08 -7.32 -23.34
C TYR A 123 -13.32 -6.38 -24.27
N LEU A 124 -12.42 -6.90 -25.13
CA LEU A 124 -11.66 -6.09 -26.08
C LEU A 124 -12.57 -5.42 -27.13
N SER A 125 -13.57 -6.14 -27.63
CA SER A 125 -14.57 -5.58 -28.54
C SER A 125 -15.36 -4.43 -27.91
N SER A 126 -15.74 -4.53 -26.63
CA SER A 126 -16.41 -3.44 -25.91
C SER A 126 -15.52 -2.20 -25.72
N ARG A 127 -14.21 -2.35 -25.85
CA ARG A 127 -13.22 -1.27 -25.84
C ARG A 127 -12.87 -0.75 -27.25
N GLY A 128 -13.58 -1.18 -28.29
CA GLY A 128 -13.35 -0.78 -29.67
C GLY A 128 -12.15 -1.47 -30.35
N ILE A 129 -11.59 -2.52 -29.75
CA ILE A 129 -10.46 -3.26 -30.32
C ILE A 129 -11.01 -4.43 -31.15
N SER A 130 -10.73 -4.45 -32.46
CA SER A 130 -11.14 -5.53 -33.32
C SER A 130 -10.47 -6.86 -32.97
N SER A 131 -11.15 -7.99 -33.20
CA SER A 131 -10.62 -9.31 -32.90
C SER A 131 -9.32 -9.62 -33.67
N THR A 132 -9.16 -9.07 -34.86
CA THR A 132 -7.95 -9.23 -35.69
C THR A 132 -6.75 -8.56 -35.02
N VAL A 133 -6.90 -7.32 -34.58
CA VAL A 133 -5.85 -6.59 -33.85
C VAL A 133 -5.57 -7.25 -32.49
N ALA A 134 -6.61 -7.64 -31.77
CA ALA A 134 -6.47 -8.33 -30.49
C ALA A 134 -5.62 -9.61 -30.62
N LYS A 135 -5.93 -10.47 -31.58
CA LYS A 135 -5.20 -11.74 -31.80
C LYS A 135 -3.75 -11.53 -32.28
N SER A 136 -3.46 -10.43 -33.00
CA SER A 136 -2.10 -10.13 -33.44
C SER A 136 -1.19 -9.60 -32.32
N GLN A 137 -1.73 -8.78 -31.41
CA GLN A 137 -0.96 -8.05 -30.41
C GLN A 137 -1.08 -8.63 -28.99
N CYS A 138 -2.07 -9.51 -28.74
CA CYS A 138 -2.34 -10.04 -27.42
C CYS A 138 -2.24 -11.56 -27.37
N VAL A 139 -2.03 -12.06 -26.18
CA VAL A 139 -2.06 -13.49 -25.81
C VAL A 139 -3.03 -13.69 -24.65
N GLU A 140 -3.48 -14.90 -24.46
CA GLU A 140 -4.25 -15.34 -23.31
C GLU A 140 -3.29 -15.95 -22.30
N ILE A 141 -3.28 -15.44 -21.06
CA ILE A 141 -2.43 -15.91 -19.98
C ILE A 141 -3.31 -16.58 -18.94
N HIS A 142 -3.04 -17.85 -18.65
CA HIS A 142 -3.59 -18.56 -17.52
C HIS A 142 -2.58 -18.55 -16.37
N TYR A 143 -3.01 -18.16 -15.19
CA TYR A 143 -2.14 -18.05 -14.04
C TYR A 143 -2.85 -18.44 -12.74
N LYS A 144 -2.07 -18.77 -11.73
CA LYS A 144 -2.54 -19.18 -10.41
C LYS A 144 -2.06 -18.18 -9.36
N VAL A 145 -2.96 -17.79 -8.48
CA VAL A 145 -2.65 -16.95 -7.33
C VAL A 145 -3.27 -17.57 -6.09
N SER A 146 -2.46 -17.87 -5.09
CA SER A 146 -2.91 -18.47 -3.83
C SER A 146 -3.83 -19.69 -4.04
N GLY A 147 -3.48 -20.57 -5.00
CA GLY A 147 -4.22 -21.80 -5.27
C GLY A 147 -5.44 -21.65 -6.19
N LYS A 148 -5.84 -20.41 -6.57
CA LYS A 148 -6.99 -20.15 -7.48
C LYS A 148 -6.50 -19.85 -8.89
N ASN A 149 -7.19 -20.40 -9.90
CA ASN A 149 -6.89 -20.19 -11.30
C ASN A 149 -7.57 -18.92 -11.82
N TYR A 150 -6.83 -18.16 -12.62
CA TYR A 150 -7.29 -16.95 -13.29
C TYR A 150 -6.82 -16.93 -14.74
N PHE A 151 -7.45 -16.10 -15.55
CA PHE A 151 -7.01 -15.83 -16.91
C PHE A 151 -7.03 -14.32 -17.19
N ALA A 152 -6.13 -13.86 -18.03
CA ALA A 152 -5.95 -12.45 -18.36
C ALA A 152 -5.48 -12.28 -19.80
N ILE A 153 -5.53 -11.02 -20.28
CA ILE A 153 -4.92 -10.60 -21.53
C ILE A 153 -3.49 -10.19 -21.26
N GLY A 154 -2.53 -10.78 -21.99
CA GLY A 154 -1.16 -10.34 -22.05
C GLY A 154 -0.89 -9.63 -23.38
N PHE A 155 0.07 -8.71 -23.40
CA PHE A 155 0.59 -8.10 -24.62
C PHE A 155 1.87 -8.84 -25.07
N LYS A 156 2.05 -8.99 -26.39
CA LYS A 156 3.25 -9.59 -26.98
C LYS A 156 4.42 -8.65 -26.91
#